data_befca110bd6508d20ef38b34b1410037
#
_entry.id   befca110bd6508d20ef38b34b1410037
#
_cell.length_a   1.000
_cell.length_b   1.000
_cell.length_c   1.000
_cell.angle_alpha   90.00
_cell.angle_beta   90.00
_cell.angle_gamma   90.00
#
_symmetry.space_group_name_H-M   'P 1'
#
loop_
_entity.id
_entity.type
_entity.pdbx_description
1 polymer ?
#
loop_
_entity_poly.entity_id
_entity_poly.type
_entity_poly.pdbx_seq_one_letter_code
_entity_poly.pdbx_strand_id
1 'polypeptide(L)'
;RVDIVTDTKTVDLVGGGFDAGIRIGEFIDQDMLTVRVTPPFTWGVAAAPAYYAAHGKPARPEDLAHHTCLRFRLPDSGDLYRWEFERDGAAVAIEPPGVLTTDDTTLLRAMALAGLGITYVSTLHVASDLAAGRLETCLESYAPARDALYVYYPRSSRVQPKLRVFVDACVRAMRAQEKQPAGDRSRI
;
A
#
# COMPACT_ATOMS: atom_id res chain seq x y z
N ARG A 1 27.16 3.52 -3.11
CA ARG A 1 26.14 4.45 -3.61
C ARG A 1 24.95 3.63 -4.06
N VAL A 2 23.74 4.10 -3.76
CA VAL A 2 22.45 3.54 -4.22
C VAL A 2 21.71 4.67 -4.92
N ASP A 3 21.22 4.40 -6.13
CA ASP A 3 20.34 5.30 -6.87
C ASP A 3 18.94 4.69 -6.85
N ILE A 4 17.95 5.45 -6.39
CA ILE A 4 16.55 5.01 -6.29
C ILE A 4 15.72 5.83 -7.27
N VAL A 5 15.00 5.13 -8.14
CA VAL A 5 13.99 5.72 -9.02
C VAL A 5 12.63 5.23 -8.57
N THR A 6 11.69 6.13 -8.39
CA THR A 6 10.30 5.79 -8.09
C THR A 6 9.46 5.97 -9.34
N ASP A 7 8.75 4.92 -9.71
CA ASP A 7 7.79 4.93 -10.81
C ASP A 7 6.54 4.18 -10.37
N THR A 8 5.39 4.68 -10.75
CA THR A 8 4.10 4.02 -10.51
C THR A 8 3.75 3.02 -11.61
N LYS A 9 4.46 3.07 -12.75
CA LYS A 9 4.27 2.15 -13.88
C LYS A 9 5.05 0.86 -13.70
N THR A 10 4.66 -0.15 -14.46
CA THR A 10 5.43 -1.39 -14.58
C THR A 10 6.75 -1.13 -15.30
N VAL A 11 7.85 -1.31 -14.59
CA VAL A 11 9.20 -1.09 -15.12
C VAL A 11 9.81 -2.43 -15.54
N ASP A 12 10.28 -2.52 -16.78
CA ASP A 12 11.17 -3.61 -17.18
C ASP A 12 12.50 -3.45 -16.44
N LEU A 13 12.72 -4.29 -15.43
CA LEU A 13 13.89 -4.21 -14.58
C LEU A 13 15.19 -4.39 -15.36
N VAL A 14 15.21 -5.36 -16.27
CA VAL A 14 16.40 -5.72 -17.05
C VAL A 14 16.65 -4.72 -18.16
N GLY A 15 15.65 -4.41 -18.97
CA GLY A 15 15.75 -3.44 -20.07
C GLY A 15 15.98 -2.01 -19.56
N GLY A 16 15.50 -1.68 -18.38
CA GLY A 16 15.72 -0.39 -17.70
C GLY A 16 17.08 -0.24 -17.02
N GLY A 17 17.91 -1.31 -16.98
CA GLY A 17 19.25 -1.28 -16.38
C GLY A 17 19.27 -1.23 -14.86
N PHE A 18 18.18 -1.64 -14.19
CA PHE A 18 18.08 -1.70 -12.75
C PHE A 18 18.64 -3.01 -12.19
N ASP A 19 19.30 -2.96 -11.05
CA ASP A 19 19.82 -4.14 -10.36
C ASP A 19 18.74 -4.90 -9.57
N ALA A 20 17.76 -4.20 -9.05
CA ALA A 20 16.63 -4.74 -8.29
C ALA A 20 15.43 -3.78 -8.32
N GLY A 21 14.25 -4.30 -8.04
CA GLY A 21 13.04 -3.53 -7.83
C GLY A 21 12.42 -3.84 -6.46
N ILE A 22 11.49 -3.00 -6.01
CA ILE A 22 10.67 -3.23 -4.82
C ILE A 22 9.21 -3.17 -5.23
N ARG A 23 8.46 -4.25 -4.99
CA ARG A 23 7.04 -4.35 -5.34
C ARG A 23 6.27 -5.22 -4.36
N ILE A 24 4.95 -5.16 -4.46
CA ILE A 24 4.01 -6.10 -3.88
C ILE A 24 4.20 -7.46 -4.54
N GLY A 25 4.11 -8.54 -3.76
CA GLY A 25 4.47 -9.88 -4.21
C GLY A 25 3.71 -10.40 -5.42
N GLU A 26 2.41 -10.10 -5.51
CA GLU A 26 1.55 -10.53 -6.62
C GLU A 26 1.92 -9.91 -7.99
N PHE A 27 2.63 -8.78 -7.99
CA PHE A 27 3.07 -8.10 -9.22
C PHE A 27 4.50 -8.45 -9.65
N ILE A 28 5.09 -9.52 -9.09
CA ILE A 28 6.45 -9.96 -9.39
C ILE A 28 6.41 -11.23 -10.26
N ASP A 29 7.13 -11.22 -11.36
CA ASP A 29 7.21 -12.36 -12.25
C ASP A 29 7.82 -13.58 -11.56
N GLN A 30 7.33 -14.78 -11.89
CA GLN A 30 7.71 -16.04 -11.22
C GLN A 30 9.18 -16.46 -11.43
N ASP A 31 9.85 -15.93 -12.43
CA ASP A 31 11.26 -16.21 -12.74
C ASP A 31 12.23 -15.34 -11.90
N MET A 32 11.72 -14.34 -11.19
CA MET A 32 12.50 -13.47 -10.30
C MET A 32 12.77 -14.12 -8.94
N LEU A 33 13.87 -13.73 -8.31
CA LEU A 33 14.11 -13.99 -6.90
C LEU A 33 13.51 -12.89 -6.06
N THR A 34 12.89 -13.26 -4.95
CA THR A 34 12.20 -12.32 -4.07
C THR A 34 12.69 -12.42 -2.62
N VAL A 35 12.81 -11.29 -1.96
CA VAL A 35 13.10 -11.22 -0.52
C VAL A 35 12.16 -10.20 0.12
N ARG A 36 11.36 -10.65 1.10
CA ARG A 36 10.43 -9.76 1.81
C ARG A 36 11.18 -8.70 2.61
N VAL A 37 10.75 -7.44 2.50
CA VAL A 37 11.38 -6.28 3.13
C VAL A 37 10.45 -5.41 3.97
N THR A 38 9.18 -5.81 4.10
CA THR A 38 8.25 -5.19 5.05
C THR A 38 7.55 -6.24 5.91
N PRO A 39 7.04 -5.89 7.09
CA PRO A 39 6.00 -6.66 7.75
C PRO A 39 4.80 -6.83 6.83
N PRO A 40 3.97 -7.88 7.02
CA PRO A 40 2.71 -7.98 6.32
C PRO A 40 1.80 -6.80 6.64
N PHE A 41 1.15 -6.25 5.62
CA PHE A 41 0.15 -5.20 5.74
C PHE A 41 -1.14 -5.61 5.03
N THR A 42 -2.22 -4.87 5.27
CA THR A 42 -3.50 -5.04 4.56
C THR A 42 -3.82 -3.79 3.77
N TRP A 43 -4.66 -3.95 2.77
CA TRP A 43 -5.38 -2.85 2.17
C TRP A 43 -6.65 -2.59 2.99
N GLY A 44 -7.02 -1.35 3.16
CA GLY A 44 -8.15 -1.01 4.00
C GLY A 44 -8.76 0.35 3.68
N VAL A 45 -9.96 0.51 4.15
CA VAL A 45 -10.75 1.74 4.02
C VAL A 45 -10.42 2.65 5.19
N ALA A 46 -10.00 3.89 4.92
CA ALA A 46 -9.59 4.84 5.96
C ALA A 46 -10.09 6.26 5.69
N ALA A 47 -10.38 6.99 6.75
CA ALA A 47 -10.69 8.41 6.72
C ALA A 47 -10.29 9.09 8.04
N ALA A 48 -10.32 10.43 8.07
CA ALA A 48 -10.16 11.18 9.30
C ALA A 48 -11.34 10.93 10.27
N PRO A 49 -11.11 10.90 11.61
CA PRO A 49 -12.18 10.76 12.60
C PRO A 49 -13.31 11.78 12.42
N ALA A 50 -12.96 13.02 12.06
CA ALA A 50 -13.93 14.07 11.81
C ALA A 50 -14.88 13.75 10.64
N TYR A 51 -14.39 13.07 9.59
CA TYR A 51 -15.25 12.62 8.50
C TYR A 51 -16.27 11.59 8.99
N TYR A 52 -15.82 10.59 9.73
CA TYR A 52 -16.70 9.56 10.28
C TYR A 52 -17.70 10.13 11.31
N ALA A 53 -17.30 11.12 12.10
CA ALA A 53 -18.20 11.80 13.03
C ALA A 53 -19.36 12.53 12.31
N ALA A 54 -19.08 13.11 11.12
CA ALA A 54 -20.07 13.85 10.35
C ALA A 54 -20.96 12.95 9.47
N HIS A 55 -20.43 11.82 8.95
CA HIS A 55 -21.10 11.02 7.91
C HIS A 55 -21.42 9.58 8.33
N GLY A 56 -21.04 9.17 9.53
CA GLY A 56 -21.09 7.78 9.98
C GLY A 56 -19.91 6.96 9.45
N LYS A 57 -19.76 5.76 9.99
CA LYS A 57 -18.71 4.81 9.65
C LYS A 57 -19.35 3.65 8.87
N PRO A 58 -18.89 3.31 7.65
CA PRO A 58 -19.42 2.17 6.90
C PRO A 58 -19.30 0.88 7.72
N ALA A 59 -20.36 0.10 7.78
CA ALA A 59 -20.39 -1.23 8.43
C ALA A 59 -20.20 -2.36 7.43
N ARG A 60 -20.52 -2.13 6.14
CA ARG A 60 -20.40 -3.07 5.03
C ARG A 60 -19.84 -2.36 3.81
N PRO A 61 -19.17 -3.09 2.89
CA PRO A 61 -18.66 -2.50 1.65
C PRO A 61 -19.71 -1.75 0.82
N GLU A 62 -20.97 -2.20 0.83
CA GLU A 62 -22.06 -1.56 0.11
C GLU A 62 -22.40 -0.16 0.64
N ASP A 63 -22.15 0.10 1.92
CA ASP A 63 -22.42 1.39 2.55
C ASP A 63 -21.56 2.50 1.94
N LEU A 64 -20.43 2.15 1.29
CA LEU A 64 -19.57 3.09 0.56
C LEU A 64 -20.32 3.87 -0.53
N ALA A 65 -21.45 3.34 -1.03
CA ALA A 65 -22.32 4.03 -1.98
C ALA A 65 -22.89 5.36 -1.44
N HIS A 66 -22.90 5.54 -0.11
CA HIS A 66 -23.40 6.74 0.57
C HIS A 66 -22.30 7.66 1.06
N HIS A 67 -21.05 7.39 0.71
CA HIS A 67 -19.88 8.17 1.15
C HIS A 67 -19.16 8.83 -0.01
N THR A 68 -18.44 9.91 0.28
CA THR A 68 -17.48 10.50 -0.66
C THR A 68 -16.22 9.64 -0.68
N CYS A 69 -15.99 8.92 -1.77
CA CYS A 69 -14.81 8.07 -1.93
C CYS A 69 -13.75 8.77 -2.78
N LEU A 70 -12.52 8.76 -2.27
CA LEU A 70 -11.33 9.29 -2.93
C LEU A 70 -10.70 8.15 -3.73
N ARG A 71 -10.77 8.23 -5.07
CA ARG A 71 -10.45 7.10 -5.95
C ARG A 71 -9.05 7.16 -6.50
N PHE A 72 -8.46 5.99 -6.67
CA PHE A 72 -7.16 5.83 -7.32
C PHE A 72 -7.33 5.45 -8.80
N ARG A 73 -6.53 6.07 -9.66
CA ARG A 73 -6.44 5.73 -11.09
C ARG A 73 -5.15 4.95 -11.32
N LEU A 74 -5.27 3.80 -11.93
CA LEU A 74 -4.12 2.98 -12.32
C LEU A 74 -3.31 3.69 -13.41
N PRO A 75 -2.01 3.94 -13.22
CA PRO A 75 -1.20 4.70 -14.18
C PRO A 75 -0.97 3.97 -15.50
N ASP A 76 -0.97 2.63 -15.48
CA ASP A 76 -0.71 1.81 -16.66
C ASP A 76 -1.93 1.71 -17.60
N SER A 77 -3.12 1.40 -17.06
CA SER A 77 -4.34 1.21 -17.85
C SER A 77 -5.21 2.47 -17.94
N GLY A 78 -5.07 3.40 -17.00
CA GLY A 78 -5.96 4.54 -16.85
C GLY A 78 -7.32 4.21 -16.20
N ASP A 79 -7.54 2.96 -15.82
CA ASP A 79 -8.76 2.51 -15.17
C ASP A 79 -8.84 2.97 -13.72
N LEU A 80 -10.06 2.99 -13.16
CA LEU A 80 -10.26 3.19 -11.73
C LEU A 80 -9.93 1.91 -10.99
N TYR A 81 -9.11 2.02 -9.94
CA TYR A 81 -8.84 0.89 -9.06
C TYR A 81 -10.12 0.50 -8.31
N ARG A 82 -10.53 -0.74 -8.47
CA ARG A 82 -11.66 -1.31 -7.73
C ARG A 82 -11.19 -1.72 -6.34
N TRP A 83 -11.95 -1.32 -5.31
CA TRP A 83 -11.61 -1.65 -3.93
C TRP A 83 -11.93 -3.12 -3.66
N GLU A 84 -10.94 -3.83 -3.16
CA GLU A 84 -11.00 -5.28 -2.97
C GLU A 84 -11.36 -5.62 -1.53
N PHE A 85 -12.29 -6.53 -1.39
CA PHE A 85 -12.77 -7.04 -0.12
C PHE A 85 -12.87 -8.56 -0.17
N GLU A 86 -12.93 -9.19 0.99
CA GLU A 86 -13.24 -10.60 1.14
C GLU A 86 -14.52 -10.77 1.96
N ARG A 87 -15.41 -11.63 1.51
CA ARG A 87 -16.63 -11.98 2.21
C ARG A 87 -16.85 -13.49 2.11
N ASP A 88 -16.97 -14.16 3.25
CA ASP A 88 -17.17 -15.60 3.33
C ASP A 88 -16.16 -16.43 2.50
N GLY A 89 -14.90 -15.97 2.44
CA GLY A 89 -13.83 -16.57 1.66
C GLY A 89 -13.89 -16.27 0.15
N ALA A 90 -14.80 -15.41 -0.30
CA ALA A 90 -14.91 -15.00 -1.69
C ALA A 90 -14.40 -13.55 -1.88
N ALA A 91 -13.60 -13.33 -2.92
CA ALA A 91 -13.16 -11.99 -3.30
C ALA A 91 -14.32 -11.18 -3.88
N VAL A 92 -14.49 -9.95 -3.40
CA VAL A 92 -15.49 -8.99 -3.87
C VAL A 92 -14.79 -7.69 -4.23
N ALA A 93 -14.98 -7.18 -5.44
CA ALA A 93 -14.41 -5.93 -5.88
C ALA A 93 -15.49 -4.89 -6.18
N ILE A 94 -15.38 -3.72 -5.53
CA ILE A 94 -16.36 -2.63 -5.66
C ILE A 94 -15.68 -1.43 -6.31
N GLU A 95 -16.35 -0.82 -7.27
CA GLU A 95 -15.99 0.51 -7.77
C GLU A 95 -16.81 1.55 -6.99
N PRO A 96 -16.23 2.22 -5.99
CA PRO A 96 -16.98 3.14 -5.14
C PRO A 96 -17.30 4.43 -5.90
N PRO A 97 -18.44 5.10 -5.59
CA PRO A 97 -18.73 6.42 -6.14
C PRO A 97 -17.73 7.44 -5.63
N GLY A 98 -17.42 8.44 -6.43
CA GLY A 98 -16.53 9.51 -5.97
C GLY A 98 -16.38 10.61 -7.00
N VAL A 99 -16.19 11.82 -6.50
CA VAL A 99 -16.01 13.04 -7.31
C VAL A 99 -14.55 13.39 -7.54
N LEU A 100 -13.64 12.70 -6.83
CA LEU A 100 -12.21 12.97 -6.91
C LEU A 100 -11.45 11.68 -7.24
N THR A 101 -10.55 11.79 -8.20
CA THR A 101 -9.69 10.70 -8.66
C THR A 101 -8.28 11.22 -8.88
N THR A 102 -7.28 10.48 -8.42
CA THR A 102 -5.86 10.77 -8.62
C THR A 102 -5.07 9.48 -8.80
N ASP A 103 -3.90 9.56 -9.38
CA ASP A 103 -2.89 8.50 -9.50
C ASP A 103 -1.75 8.63 -8.47
N ASP A 104 -1.90 9.57 -7.51
CA ASP A 104 -0.94 9.82 -6.44
C ASP A 104 -1.52 9.39 -5.08
N THR A 105 -0.94 8.33 -4.50
CA THR A 105 -1.33 7.80 -3.18
C THR A 105 -1.01 8.76 -2.05
N THR A 106 0.00 9.62 -2.20
CA THR A 106 0.34 10.65 -1.21
C THR A 106 -0.73 11.73 -1.16
N LEU A 107 -1.24 12.11 -2.32
CA LEU A 107 -2.36 13.04 -2.42
C LEU A 107 -3.64 12.44 -1.84
N LEU A 108 -3.95 11.15 -2.12
CA LEU A 108 -5.09 10.45 -1.51
C LEU A 108 -5.02 10.49 0.02
N ARG A 109 -3.84 10.17 0.58
CA ARG A 109 -3.60 10.24 2.02
C ARG A 109 -3.82 11.66 2.57
N ALA A 110 -3.29 12.67 1.91
CA ALA A 110 -3.44 14.07 2.33
C ALA A 110 -4.91 14.52 2.33
N MET A 111 -5.68 14.12 1.31
CA MET A 111 -7.10 14.43 1.22
C MET A 111 -7.93 13.70 2.30
N ALA A 112 -7.61 12.44 2.59
CA ALA A 112 -8.27 11.70 3.68
C ALA A 112 -7.98 12.36 5.04
N LEU A 113 -6.73 12.77 5.31
CA LEU A 113 -6.34 13.51 6.51
C LEU A 113 -7.08 14.86 6.63
N ALA A 114 -7.35 15.52 5.51
CA ALA A 114 -8.13 16.76 5.48
C ALA A 114 -9.65 16.53 5.66
N GLY A 115 -10.10 15.27 5.81
CA GLY A 115 -11.51 14.94 6.01
C GLY A 115 -12.37 15.07 4.76
N LEU A 116 -11.78 15.05 3.56
CA LEU A 116 -12.50 15.23 2.30
C LEU A 116 -13.26 13.96 1.85
N GLY A 117 -12.97 12.82 2.45
CA GLY A 117 -13.62 11.57 2.09
C GLY A 117 -12.92 10.34 2.65
N ILE A 118 -13.41 9.18 2.23
CA ILE A 118 -12.85 7.87 2.53
C ILE A 118 -11.90 7.45 1.40
N THR A 119 -10.75 6.88 1.75
CA THR A 119 -9.81 6.31 0.77
C THR A 119 -9.58 4.82 1.03
N TYR A 120 -9.19 4.08 -0.01
CA TYR A 120 -8.69 2.71 0.08
C TYR A 120 -7.18 2.75 -0.04
N VAL A 121 -6.48 2.28 0.99
CA VAL A 121 -5.05 2.53 1.13
C VAL A 121 -4.36 1.38 1.85
N SER A 122 -3.09 1.17 1.54
CA SER A 122 -2.23 0.25 2.30
C SER A 122 -2.05 0.76 3.74
N THR A 123 -2.32 -0.10 4.72
CA THR A 123 -2.10 0.21 6.15
C THR A 123 -0.63 0.53 6.45
N LEU A 124 0.30 0.04 5.63
CA LEU A 124 1.71 0.40 5.71
C LEU A 124 1.94 1.88 5.39
N HIS A 125 1.28 2.40 4.33
CA HIS A 125 1.45 3.79 3.89
C HIS A 125 0.92 4.80 4.91
N VAL A 126 -0.14 4.45 5.64
CA VAL A 126 -0.80 5.31 6.64
C VAL A 126 -0.50 4.92 8.09
N ALA A 127 0.47 4.02 8.33
CA ALA A 127 0.74 3.46 9.65
C ALA A 127 0.97 4.52 10.73
N SER A 128 1.70 5.61 10.41
CA SER A 128 1.95 6.71 11.34
C SER A 128 0.69 7.53 11.65
N ASP A 129 -0.24 7.62 10.71
CA ASP A 129 -1.50 8.37 10.91
C ASP A 129 -2.49 7.56 11.73
N LEU A 130 -2.55 6.25 11.50
CA LEU A 130 -3.33 5.33 12.32
C LEU A 130 -2.83 5.31 13.76
N ALA A 131 -1.52 5.20 13.96
CA ALA A 131 -0.91 5.22 15.30
C ALA A 131 -1.13 6.54 16.04
N ALA A 132 -1.21 7.65 15.32
CA ALA A 132 -1.47 8.99 15.87
C ALA A 132 -2.97 9.33 15.97
N GLY A 133 -3.87 8.45 15.58
CA GLY A 133 -5.32 8.70 15.55
C GLY A 133 -5.76 9.78 14.56
N ARG A 134 -4.92 10.14 13.59
CA ARG A 134 -5.28 11.10 12.53
C ARG A 134 -6.14 10.48 11.43
N LEU A 135 -5.97 9.20 11.22
CA LEU A 135 -6.86 8.36 10.40
C LEU A 135 -7.38 7.21 11.23
N GLU A 136 -8.56 6.74 10.89
CA GLU A 136 -9.15 5.51 11.41
C GLU A 136 -9.53 4.61 10.24
N THR A 137 -9.42 3.29 10.44
CA THR A 137 -9.89 2.30 9.49
C THR A 137 -11.34 1.88 9.78
N CYS A 138 -11.97 1.31 8.77
CA CYS A 138 -13.24 0.59 8.87
C CYS A 138 -13.24 -0.60 7.91
N LEU A 139 -14.22 -1.48 8.05
CA LEU A 139 -14.39 -2.68 7.23
C LEU A 139 -13.24 -3.69 7.35
N GLU A 140 -12.54 -3.72 8.48
CA GLU A 140 -11.40 -4.62 8.72
C GLU A 140 -11.78 -6.10 8.60
N SER A 141 -13.03 -6.46 8.92
CA SER A 141 -13.55 -7.82 8.76
C SER A 141 -13.70 -8.25 7.30
N TYR A 142 -13.65 -7.30 6.38
CA TYR A 142 -13.70 -7.52 4.93
C TYR A 142 -12.35 -7.30 4.26
N ALA A 143 -11.28 -7.04 5.03
CA ALA A 143 -9.97 -6.79 4.44
C ALA A 143 -9.47 -8.03 3.69
N PRO A 144 -8.88 -7.86 2.48
CA PRO A 144 -8.30 -8.97 1.74
C PRO A 144 -7.10 -9.57 2.48
N ALA A 145 -6.59 -10.68 1.96
CA ALA A 145 -5.39 -11.32 2.48
C ALA A 145 -4.24 -10.31 2.64
N ARG A 146 -3.37 -10.57 3.62
CA ARG A 146 -2.22 -9.70 3.90
C ARG A 146 -1.20 -9.75 2.78
N ASP A 147 -0.65 -8.60 2.49
CA ASP A 147 0.37 -8.38 1.48
C ASP A 147 1.71 -7.95 2.10
N ALA A 148 2.78 -7.91 1.30
CA ALA A 148 4.08 -7.41 1.73
C ALA A 148 4.85 -6.83 0.54
N LEU A 149 5.81 -5.94 0.81
CA LEU A 149 6.77 -5.52 -0.19
C LEU A 149 7.97 -6.47 -0.22
N TYR A 150 8.43 -6.74 -1.42
CA TYR A 150 9.58 -7.57 -1.71
C TYR A 150 10.59 -6.82 -2.54
N VAL A 151 11.88 -6.96 -2.22
CA VAL A 151 12.94 -6.74 -3.21
C VAL A 151 12.91 -7.91 -4.16
N TYR A 152 12.88 -7.64 -5.47
CA TYR A 152 12.95 -8.66 -6.50
C TYR A 152 14.08 -8.36 -7.49
N TYR A 153 14.69 -9.41 -8.05
CA TYR A 153 15.82 -9.30 -8.96
C TYR A 153 15.98 -10.57 -9.79
N PRO A 154 16.61 -10.51 -11.00
CA PRO A 154 16.85 -11.66 -11.84
C PRO A 154 17.73 -12.72 -11.14
N ARG A 155 17.48 -13.99 -11.42
CA ARG A 155 18.29 -15.12 -10.89
C ARG A 155 19.77 -14.99 -11.22
N SER A 156 20.10 -14.45 -12.40
CA SER A 156 21.48 -14.17 -12.84
C SER A 156 22.21 -13.16 -11.95
N SER A 157 21.48 -12.27 -11.31
CA SER A 157 22.04 -11.24 -10.42
C SER A 157 22.32 -11.74 -8.98
N ARG A 158 21.94 -12.98 -8.64
CA ARG A 158 22.04 -13.55 -7.28
C ARG A 158 23.45 -13.48 -6.69
N VAL A 159 24.47 -13.61 -7.53
CA VAL A 159 25.89 -13.65 -7.10
C VAL A 159 26.54 -12.26 -6.99
N GLN A 160 25.83 -11.18 -7.30
CA GLN A 160 26.39 -9.83 -7.26
C GLN A 160 26.54 -9.33 -5.80
N PRO A 161 27.78 -9.04 -5.33
CA PRO A 161 27.98 -8.61 -3.93
C PRO A 161 27.23 -7.34 -3.56
N LYS A 162 27.12 -6.37 -4.49
CA LYS A 162 26.41 -5.10 -4.29
C LYS A 162 24.94 -5.33 -3.96
N LEU A 163 24.28 -6.24 -4.68
CA LEU A 163 22.88 -6.57 -4.48
C LEU A 163 22.66 -7.28 -3.14
N ARG A 164 23.53 -8.22 -2.79
CA ARG A 164 23.48 -8.89 -1.49
C ARG A 164 23.54 -7.90 -0.32
N VAL A 165 24.49 -6.96 -0.36
CA VAL A 165 24.62 -5.91 0.68
C VAL A 165 23.36 -5.07 0.78
N PHE A 166 22.74 -4.70 -0.35
CA PHE A 166 21.50 -3.94 -0.39
C PHE A 166 20.32 -4.73 0.22
N VAL A 167 20.13 -5.97 -0.22
CA VAL A 167 19.07 -6.86 0.30
C VAL A 167 19.22 -7.07 1.81
N ASP A 168 20.45 -7.38 2.28
CA ASP A 168 20.74 -7.56 3.70
C ASP A 168 20.44 -6.29 4.51
N ALA A 169 20.70 -5.11 3.95
CA ALA A 169 20.36 -3.83 4.58
C ALA A 169 18.84 -3.64 4.70
N CYS A 170 18.08 -3.93 3.63
CA CYS A 170 16.60 -3.87 3.65
C CYS A 170 16.02 -4.82 4.69
N VAL A 171 16.49 -6.07 4.75
CA VAL A 171 16.03 -7.07 5.74
C VAL A 171 16.34 -6.63 7.16
N ARG A 172 17.52 -6.06 7.41
CA ARG A 172 17.86 -5.51 8.74
C ARG A 172 16.96 -4.36 9.13
N ALA A 173 16.67 -3.44 8.21
CA ALA A 173 15.77 -2.32 8.44
C ALA A 173 14.35 -2.80 8.79
N MET A 174 13.82 -3.79 8.05
CA MET A 174 12.53 -4.41 8.35
C MET A 174 12.48 -4.97 9.77
N ARG A 175 13.48 -5.80 10.13
CA ARG A 175 13.54 -6.42 11.47
C ARG A 175 13.66 -5.39 12.59
N ALA A 176 14.31 -4.27 12.34
CA ALA A 176 14.38 -3.16 13.30
C ALA A 176 13.02 -2.53 13.52
N GLN A 177 12.24 -2.35 12.45
CA GLN A 177 10.86 -1.83 12.52
C GLN A 177 9.89 -2.77 13.23
N GLU A 178 10.01 -4.09 13.02
CA GLU A 178 9.18 -5.08 13.71
C GLU A 178 9.40 -5.09 15.24
N LYS A 179 10.59 -4.70 15.70
CA LYS A 179 10.96 -4.66 17.13
C LYS A 179 10.56 -3.36 17.84
N GLN A 180 10.25 -2.29 17.11
CA GLN A 180 9.82 -1.03 17.69
C GLN A 180 8.30 -1.08 17.93
N PRO A 181 7.82 -0.96 19.19
CA PRO A 181 6.40 -0.80 19.48
C PRO A 181 5.88 0.46 18.80
N ALA A 182 4.61 0.43 18.41
CA ALA A 182 3.95 1.43 17.57
C ALA A 182 3.97 2.89 18.10
N GLY A 183 4.52 3.16 19.29
CA GLY A 183 4.51 4.45 19.99
C GLY A 183 5.73 5.36 19.79
N ASP A 184 6.84 4.90 19.20
CA ASP A 184 8.09 5.69 19.17
C ASP A 184 8.58 6.07 17.75
N ARG A 185 7.68 6.18 16.79
CA ARG A 185 8.04 6.53 15.39
C ARG A 185 8.02 8.03 15.07
N SER A 186 7.99 8.91 16.07
CA SER A 186 7.90 10.37 15.88
C SER A 186 9.25 11.11 15.82
N ARG A 187 10.38 10.39 15.71
CA ARG A 187 11.71 11.01 15.61
C ARG A 187 12.50 10.41 14.45
N ILE A 188 12.20 10.84 13.24
CA ILE A 188 13.16 10.99 12.12
C ILE A 188 12.68 12.14 11.26
#